data_6f6fa635ea5fe603f6b77f9ac3b7da23
#
_entry.id   6f6fa635ea5fe603f6b77f9ac3b7da23
#
_cell.length_a   1.000
_cell.length_b   1.000
_cell.length_c   1.000
_cell.angle_alpha   90.00
_cell.angle_beta   90.00
_cell.angle_gamma   90.00
#
_symmetry.space_group_name_H-M   'P 1'
#
loop_
_entity.id
_entity.type
_entity.pdbx_description
1 polymer ?
#
loop_
_entity_poly.entity_id
_entity_poly.type
_entity_poly.pdbx_seq_one_letter_code
_entity_poly.pdbx_strand_id
1 'polypeptide(L)'
;MRDCHAGPHLTERDLKPAAAAAHDAADPLAGFAEEFHHPYDAAGRKVLYFGGHSLGLQPKSAATMLEQELADWRRLGVLGHHDAMRPWIPYHEHAAPALAELAGALESEVVAMNSLTVNLHLMMVSFFRPEAPRTKILIESSAFPSDRYAVVSQLGYHGLDAAQNLIEMQPRAGERTLRTGDLIERIEREGSHLALVLLPGVQYLTGQSLDLEPLIAAARRAGAAVGLDLAHAIGNTVVRLHDWNPDFAVWCSYKYLNAGPGAVGGCFVHERHGRNFKLPRFAGWWGHNKADRFLYDPNFDPIEGAQGWQISNSPILSTAPLLASLEIFSRAGMPALRKKSIALTGYLQQLIEQRLPGLVEIITPSAPELRGCQLSLRIARPAAAAKRCQEQLTAAGVIGDWREPDVLRLAPIPLYNSFADVFAAVDILARALRA
;
A
#
# COMPACT_ATOMS: atom_id res chain seq x y z
N MET A 1 -1.39 30.85 -8.69
CA MET A 1 -2.51 30.27 -9.42
C MET A 1 -1.93 29.64 -10.68
N ARG A 2 -1.71 28.33 -10.67
CA ARG A 2 -1.39 27.58 -11.90
C ARG A 2 -2.62 26.74 -12.18
N ASP A 3 -3.18 26.90 -13.40
CA ASP A 3 -4.37 26.20 -13.85
C ASP A 3 -4.17 24.69 -13.70
N CYS A 4 -4.96 24.08 -12.82
CA CYS A 4 -5.05 22.63 -12.69
C CYS A 4 -5.54 22.10 -14.03
N HIS A 5 -4.70 21.35 -14.73
CA HIS A 5 -5.08 20.61 -15.92
C HIS A 5 -6.10 19.54 -15.54
N ALA A 6 -7.38 19.90 -15.59
CA ALA A 6 -8.45 18.91 -15.72
C ALA A 6 -8.11 18.11 -16.99
N GLY A 7 -8.01 16.79 -16.88
CA GLY A 7 -7.85 15.92 -18.06
C GLY A 7 -8.96 16.24 -19.08
N PRO A 8 -8.76 15.91 -20.35
CA PRO A 8 -9.72 16.25 -21.40
C PRO A 8 -11.10 15.72 -21.03
N HIS A 9 -12.10 16.61 -21.02
CA HIS A 9 -13.50 16.20 -20.80
C HIS A 9 -13.89 15.21 -21.87
N LEU A 10 -14.29 13.99 -21.45
CA LEU A 10 -14.80 12.99 -22.37
C LEU A 10 -16.07 13.52 -23.04
N THR A 11 -16.17 13.28 -24.34
CA THR A 11 -17.38 13.57 -25.13
C THR A 11 -18.40 12.45 -24.96
N GLU A 12 -19.64 12.64 -25.38
CA GLU A 12 -20.64 11.55 -25.38
C GLU A 12 -20.18 10.29 -26.16
N ARG A 13 -19.28 10.44 -27.13
CA ARG A 13 -18.67 9.30 -27.85
C ARG A 13 -17.76 8.47 -26.95
N ASP A 14 -17.04 9.12 -26.06
CA ASP A 14 -16.08 8.49 -25.15
C ASP A 14 -16.76 7.66 -24.05
N LEU A 15 -18.07 7.86 -23.85
CA LEU A 15 -18.90 7.16 -22.87
C LEU A 15 -19.62 5.92 -23.45
N LYS A 16 -19.25 5.48 -24.65
CA LYS A 16 -19.80 4.30 -25.31
C LYS A 16 -18.88 3.09 -25.15
N PRO A 17 -19.40 1.85 -25.18
CA PRO A 17 -18.56 0.65 -25.11
C PRO A 17 -17.45 0.61 -26.16
N ALA A 18 -17.70 1.19 -27.34
CA ALA A 18 -16.71 1.25 -28.43
C ALA A 18 -15.49 2.10 -28.09
N ALA A 19 -15.64 3.16 -27.28
CA ALA A 19 -14.52 3.97 -26.83
C ALA A 19 -13.66 3.24 -25.78
N ALA A 20 -14.30 2.53 -24.83
CA ALA A 20 -13.58 1.67 -23.90
C ALA A 20 -12.74 0.61 -24.64
N ALA A 21 -13.32 -0.06 -25.63
CA ALA A 21 -12.59 -1.03 -26.46
C ALA A 21 -11.44 -0.39 -27.25
N ALA A 22 -11.59 0.84 -27.73
CA ALA A 22 -10.52 1.58 -28.41
C ALA A 22 -9.37 1.94 -27.45
N HIS A 23 -9.68 2.34 -26.21
CA HIS A 23 -8.67 2.55 -25.18
C HIS A 23 -7.91 1.27 -24.83
N ASP A 24 -8.63 0.14 -24.69
CA ASP A 24 -8.02 -1.17 -24.42
C ASP A 24 -7.12 -1.63 -25.56
N ALA A 25 -7.52 -1.41 -26.81
CA ALA A 25 -6.71 -1.74 -27.98
C ALA A 25 -5.43 -0.90 -28.09
N ALA A 26 -5.41 0.30 -27.52
CA ALA A 26 -4.25 1.19 -27.47
C ALA A 26 -3.39 1.04 -26.20
N ASP A 27 -3.78 0.18 -25.27
CA ASP A 27 -3.11 0.00 -23.99
C ASP A 27 -1.87 -0.89 -24.11
N PRO A 28 -0.64 -0.36 -23.93
CA PRO A 28 0.58 -1.15 -24.00
C PRO A 28 0.72 -2.17 -22.86
N LEU A 29 -0.06 -2.03 -21.80
CA LEU A 29 -0.06 -2.92 -20.64
C LEU A 29 -1.20 -3.98 -20.69
N ALA A 30 -2.00 -4.04 -21.76
CA ALA A 30 -3.13 -4.94 -21.85
C ALA A 30 -2.74 -6.42 -21.66
N GLY A 31 -1.56 -6.83 -22.19
CA GLY A 31 -1.08 -8.21 -22.11
C GLY A 31 -0.77 -8.68 -20.69
N PHE A 32 -0.51 -7.79 -19.74
CA PHE A 32 -0.23 -8.20 -18.36
C PHE A 32 -1.44 -8.82 -17.66
N ALA A 33 -2.67 -8.52 -18.09
CA ALA A 33 -3.87 -9.12 -17.53
C ALA A 33 -3.88 -10.66 -17.67
N GLU A 34 -3.25 -11.19 -18.72
CA GLU A 34 -3.14 -12.63 -18.98
C GLU A 34 -2.18 -13.34 -18.00
N GLU A 35 -1.38 -12.60 -17.25
CA GLU A 35 -0.46 -13.17 -16.25
C GLU A 35 -1.13 -13.44 -14.91
N PHE A 36 -2.39 -13.07 -14.73
CA PHE A 36 -3.15 -13.27 -13.51
C PHE A 36 -4.30 -14.28 -13.68
N HIS A 37 -4.63 -14.95 -12.59
CA HIS A 37 -5.86 -15.72 -12.47
C HIS A 37 -7.00 -14.77 -12.13
N HIS A 38 -7.98 -14.69 -13.02
CA HIS A 38 -9.21 -13.95 -12.77
C HIS A 38 -10.25 -14.85 -12.12
N PRO A 39 -11.01 -14.37 -11.10
CA PRO A 39 -12.12 -15.13 -10.56
C PRO A 39 -13.27 -15.20 -11.56
N TYR A 40 -14.04 -16.29 -11.49
CA TYR A 40 -15.24 -16.53 -12.27
C TYR A 40 -16.42 -16.76 -11.33
N ASP A 41 -17.61 -16.33 -11.73
CA ASP A 41 -18.84 -16.61 -10.99
C ASP A 41 -19.33 -18.06 -11.22
N ALA A 42 -20.41 -18.44 -10.52
CA ALA A 42 -20.99 -19.78 -10.66
C ALA A 42 -21.53 -20.10 -12.08
N ALA A 43 -21.76 -19.09 -12.89
CA ALA A 43 -22.18 -19.24 -14.29
C ALA A 43 -20.99 -19.26 -15.28
N GLY A 44 -19.75 -19.25 -14.78
CA GLY A 44 -18.54 -19.24 -15.60
C GLY A 44 -18.23 -17.89 -16.24
N ARG A 45 -18.82 -16.79 -15.80
CA ARG A 45 -18.53 -15.43 -16.30
C ARG A 45 -17.36 -14.84 -15.51
N LYS A 46 -16.45 -14.17 -16.22
CA LYS A 46 -15.34 -13.44 -15.60
C LYS A 46 -15.90 -12.37 -14.65
N VAL A 47 -15.42 -12.36 -13.42
CA VAL A 47 -15.74 -11.35 -12.42
C VAL A 47 -15.00 -10.05 -12.73
N LEU A 48 -15.69 -8.92 -12.65
CA LEU A 48 -15.09 -7.58 -12.70
C LEU A 48 -14.49 -7.25 -11.34
N TYR A 49 -13.19 -7.52 -11.18
CA TYR A 49 -12.49 -7.47 -9.90
C TYR A 49 -11.81 -6.13 -9.68
N PHE A 50 -12.36 -5.32 -8.75
CA PHE A 50 -11.85 -4.01 -8.33
C PHE A 50 -11.39 -4.01 -6.87
N GLY A 51 -11.16 -5.18 -6.29
CA GLY A 51 -10.79 -5.37 -4.88
C GLY A 51 -9.28 -5.43 -4.62
N GLY A 52 -8.42 -5.11 -5.60
CA GLY A 52 -6.97 -5.25 -5.51
C GLY A 52 -6.31 -4.43 -4.39
N HIS A 53 -6.95 -3.38 -3.92
CA HIS A 53 -6.55 -2.60 -2.75
C HIS A 53 -6.83 -3.30 -1.41
N SER A 54 -7.52 -4.43 -1.43
CA SER A 54 -7.77 -5.30 -0.26
C SER A 54 -6.99 -6.60 -0.39
N LEU A 55 -7.08 -7.26 -1.54
CA LEU A 55 -6.29 -8.44 -1.91
C LEU A 55 -6.04 -8.41 -3.42
N GLY A 56 -4.80 -8.46 -3.86
CA GLY A 56 -4.45 -8.54 -5.28
C GLY A 56 -4.80 -9.88 -5.92
N LEU A 57 -4.92 -9.92 -7.26
CA LEU A 57 -5.11 -11.16 -7.99
C LEU A 57 -3.84 -12.02 -7.96
N GLN A 58 -4.02 -13.34 -8.04
CA GLN A 58 -2.92 -14.29 -8.05
C GLN A 58 -2.15 -14.23 -9.38
N PRO A 59 -0.82 -13.93 -9.35
CA PRO A 59 0.04 -14.18 -10.50
C PRO A 59 0.07 -15.66 -10.85
N LYS A 60 -0.03 -16.00 -12.13
CA LYS A 60 0.01 -17.41 -12.59
C LYS A 60 1.33 -18.09 -12.22
N SER A 61 2.44 -17.36 -12.27
CA SER A 61 3.76 -17.83 -11.89
C SER A 61 3.93 -18.12 -10.39
N ALA A 62 3.04 -17.61 -9.53
CA ALA A 62 3.12 -17.83 -8.09
C ALA A 62 3.00 -19.31 -7.71
N ALA A 63 2.14 -20.07 -8.39
CA ALA A 63 2.00 -21.50 -8.14
C ALA A 63 3.30 -22.25 -8.48
N THR A 64 3.89 -21.99 -9.64
CA THR A 64 5.15 -22.61 -10.06
C THR A 64 6.30 -22.29 -9.11
N MET A 65 6.38 -21.05 -8.60
CA MET A 65 7.40 -20.69 -7.61
C MET A 65 7.21 -21.45 -6.30
N LEU A 66 5.98 -21.56 -5.81
CA LEU A 66 5.68 -22.34 -4.61
C LEU A 66 5.97 -23.83 -4.79
N GLU A 67 5.59 -24.41 -5.92
CA GLU A 67 5.85 -25.80 -6.26
C GLU A 67 7.36 -26.11 -6.29
N GLN A 68 8.18 -25.17 -6.78
CA GLN A 68 9.62 -25.31 -6.78
C GLN A 68 10.16 -25.35 -5.34
N GLU A 69 9.72 -24.46 -4.45
CA GLU A 69 10.16 -24.48 -3.05
C GLU A 69 9.71 -25.76 -2.32
N LEU A 70 8.50 -26.24 -2.59
CA LEU A 70 8.00 -27.51 -2.05
C LEU A 70 8.79 -28.72 -2.60
N ALA A 71 9.19 -28.69 -3.86
CA ALA A 71 10.02 -29.73 -4.49
C ALA A 71 11.43 -29.75 -3.88
N ASP A 72 12.04 -28.59 -3.70
CA ASP A 72 13.34 -28.48 -3.05
C ASP A 72 13.29 -28.93 -1.59
N TRP A 73 12.25 -28.55 -0.85
CA TRP A 73 12.08 -29.04 0.53
C TRP A 73 11.97 -30.57 0.59
N ARG A 74 11.16 -31.17 -0.30
CA ARG A 74 11.01 -32.63 -0.38
C ARG A 74 12.33 -33.33 -0.71
N ARG A 75 13.13 -32.77 -1.61
CA ARG A 75 14.36 -33.34 -2.11
C ARG A 75 15.56 -33.16 -1.19
N LEU A 76 15.65 -31.96 -0.56
CA LEU A 76 16.86 -31.50 0.11
C LEU A 76 16.73 -31.46 1.63
N GLY A 77 15.51 -31.34 2.16
CA GLY A 77 15.33 -31.12 3.61
C GLY A 77 16.11 -29.88 4.07
N VAL A 78 16.93 -30.06 5.11
CA VAL A 78 17.74 -28.96 5.68
C VAL A 78 18.79 -28.42 4.69
N LEU A 79 19.26 -29.24 3.74
CA LEU A 79 20.24 -28.81 2.73
C LEU A 79 19.67 -27.71 1.81
N GLY A 80 18.35 -27.56 1.71
CA GLY A 80 17.73 -26.48 0.96
C GLY A 80 18.11 -25.08 1.42
N HIS A 81 18.64 -24.94 2.63
CA HIS A 81 19.21 -23.68 3.08
C HIS A 81 20.37 -23.20 2.19
N HIS A 82 21.12 -24.11 1.57
CA HIS A 82 22.27 -23.83 0.73
C HIS A 82 22.10 -24.27 -0.73
N ASP A 83 21.42 -25.40 -0.96
CA ASP A 83 21.41 -26.12 -2.24
C ASP A 83 20.08 -26.08 -2.97
N ALA A 84 19.05 -25.38 -2.45
CA ALA A 84 17.81 -25.13 -3.17
C ALA A 84 18.06 -24.31 -4.44
N MET A 85 17.17 -24.37 -5.41
CA MET A 85 17.23 -23.53 -6.62
C MET A 85 17.37 -22.05 -6.27
N ARG A 86 16.68 -21.62 -5.20
CA ARG A 86 16.89 -20.35 -4.50
C ARG A 86 17.25 -20.67 -3.06
N PRO A 87 18.52 -20.59 -2.67
CA PRO A 87 18.96 -20.92 -1.30
C PRO A 87 18.17 -20.13 -0.25
N TRP A 88 17.71 -20.81 0.81
CA TRP A 88 16.77 -20.21 1.76
C TRP A 88 17.42 -19.24 2.74
N ILE A 89 18.73 -19.33 2.99
CA ILE A 89 19.42 -18.37 3.85
C ILE A 89 19.34 -16.95 3.31
N PRO A 90 19.70 -16.64 2.04
CA PRO A 90 19.58 -15.31 1.49
C PRO A 90 18.19 -15.02 0.84
N TYR A 91 17.17 -15.83 1.11
CA TYR A 91 15.93 -15.81 0.32
C TYR A 91 15.26 -14.42 0.23
N HIS A 92 15.26 -13.66 1.34
CA HIS A 92 14.74 -12.30 1.37
C HIS A 92 15.51 -11.32 0.48
N GLU A 93 16.77 -11.63 0.19
CA GLU A 93 17.63 -10.77 -0.65
C GLU A 93 17.20 -10.82 -2.12
N HIS A 94 16.56 -11.91 -2.57
CA HIS A 94 16.02 -11.99 -3.94
C HIS A 94 14.90 -10.94 -4.20
N ALA A 95 14.23 -10.47 -3.16
CA ALA A 95 13.19 -9.44 -3.30
C ALA A 95 13.78 -8.02 -3.26
N ALA A 96 14.98 -7.82 -2.70
CA ALA A 96 15.50 -6.49 -2.39
C ALA A 96 15.67 -5.58 -3.63
N PRO A 97 16.23 -6.02 -4.77
CA PRO A 97 16.39 -5.15 -5.95
C PRO A 97 15.04 -4.59 -6.45
N ALA A 98 14.05 -5.45 -6.65
CA ALA A 98 12.75 -5.03 -7.16
C ALA A 98 11.94 -4.22 -6.12
N LEU A 99 12.04 -4.56 -4.83
CA LEU A 99 11.44 -3.75 -3.77
C LEU A 99 12.09 -2.37 -3.67
N ALA A 100 13.41 -2.27 -3.83
CA ALA A 100 14.14 -1.01 -3.84
C ALA A 100 13.68 -0.12 -5.02
N GLU A 101 13.56 -0.69 -6.21
CA GLU A 101 13.02 0.01 -7.38
C GLU A 101 11.61 0.54 -7.12
N LEU A 102 10.71 -0.29 -6.61
CA LEU A 102 9.32 0.08 -6.32
C LEU A 102 9.19 1.13 -5.21
N ALA A 103 10.09 1.09 -4.22
CA ALA A 103 10.11 2.00 -3.10
C ALA A 103 10.90 3.30 -3.39
N GLY A 104 11.61 3.37 -4.53
CA GLY A 104 12.54 4.47 -4.81
C GLY A 104 13.60 4.57 -3.72
N ALA A 105 14.26 3.44 -3.42
CA ALA A 105 15.18 3.28 -2.32
C ALA A 105 16.48 2.57 -2.78
N LEU A 106 17.50 2.54 -1.94
CA LEU A 106 18.65 1.67 -2.12
C LEU A 106 18.31 0.25 -1.66
N GLU A 107 18.96 -0.77 -2.24
CA GLU A 107 18.74 -2.17 -1.83
C GLU A 107 19.04 -2.40 -0.35
N SER A 108 20.02 -1.68 0.22
CA SER A 108 20.36 -1.75 1.63
C SER A 108 19.30 -1.14 2.55
N GLU A 109 18.37 -0.34 2.01
CA GLU A 109 17.31 0.33 2.77
C GLU A 109 16.03 -0.49 2.88
N VAL A 110 15.89 -1.59 2.13
CA VAL A 110 14.67 -2.39 2.08
C VAL A 110 14.89 -3.83 2.51
N VAL A 111 13.87 -4.42 3.12
CA VAL A 111 13.86 -5.84 3.49
C VAL A 111 12.44 -6.41 3.49
N ALA A 112 12.28 -7.61 2.93
CA ALA A 112 11.05 -8.39 3.07
C ALA A 112 11.09 -9.16 4.38
N MET A 113 10.24 -8.81 5.34
CA MET A 113 10.18 -9.46 6.65
C MET A 113 8.80 -9.31 7.30
N ASN A 114 8.43 -10.24 8.16
CA ASN A 114 7.24 -10.22 9.01
C ASN A 114 5.92 -9.85 8.29
N SER A 115 5.04 -9.14 8.97
CA SER A 115 3.84 -8.48 8.43
C SER A 115 3.86 -6.99 8.77
N LEU A 116 2.99 -6.18 8.12
CA LEU A 116 2.98 -4.72 8.27
C LEU A 116 2.94 -4.29 9.74
N THR A 117 1.96 -4.74 10.52
CA THR A 117 1.77 -4.28 11.91
C THR A 117 2.93 -4.71 12.81
N VAL A 118 3.51 -5.91 12.58
CA VAL A 118 4.74 -6.34 13.29
C VAL A 118 5.90 -5.41 12.96
N ASN A 119 6.10 -5.11 11.67
CA ASN A 119 7.14 -4.17 11.23
C ASN A 119 6.93 -2.78 11.84
N LEU A 120 5.68 -2.28 11.86
CA LEU A 120 5.35 -0.99 12.46
C LEU A 120 5.76 -0.94 13.95
N HIS A 121 5.43 -1.99 14.73
CA HIS A 121 5.86 -2.07 16.12
C HIS A 121 7.38 -2.09 16.28
N LEU A 122 8.09 -2.87 15.46
CA LEU A 122 9.56 -2.94 15.50
C LEU A 122 10.20 -1.59 15.15
N MET A 123 9.65 -0.88 14.17
CA MET A 123 10.13 0.45 13.81
C MET A 123 9.87 1.46 14.92
N MET A 124 8.70 1.41 15.56
CA MET A 124 8.42 2.30 16.71
C MET A 124 9.34 2.03 17.90
N VAL A 125 9.79 0.79 18.14
CA VAL A 125 10.82 0.50 19.15
C VAL A 125 12.09 1.31 18.89
N SER A 126 12.47 1.46 17.62
CA SER A 126 13.68 2.20 17.25
C SER A 126 13.47 3.71 17.19
N PHE A 127 12.37 4.15 16.59
CA PHE A 127 12.18 5.54 16.16
C PHE A 127 11.22 6.35 17.04
N PHE A 128 10.32 5.72 17.78
CA PHE A 128 9.54 6.42 18.80
C PHE A 128 10.30 6.40 20.13
N ARG A 129 11.05 7.47 20.38
CA ARG A 129 11.89 7.66 21.57
C ARG A 129 11.38 8.85 22.38
N PRO A 130 10.31 8.65 23.18
CA PRO A 130 9.72 9.75 23.93
C PRO A 130 10.63 10.19 25.08
N GLU A 131 11.01 11.45 25.05
CA GLU A 131 11.71 12.16 26.12
C GLU A 131 11.08 13.54 26.27
N ALA A 132 10.69 13.90 27.50
CA ALA A 132 10.03 15.19 27.74
C ALA A 132 10.89 16.37 27.26
N PRO A 133 10.30 17.36 26.58
CA PRO A 133 8.88 17.55 26.28
C PRO A 133 8.38 16.79 25.04
N ARG A 134 9.23 16.05 24.33
CA ARG A 134 8.98 15.37 23.06
C ARG A 134 8.37 13.99 23.30
N THR A 135 7.05 13.91 23.41
CA THR A 135 6.35 12.65 23.76
C THR A 135 5.18 12.32 22.83
N LYS A 136 4.78 13.25 21.94
CA LYS A 136 3.57 13.11 21.15
C LYS A 136 3.81 12.37 19.84
N ILE A 137 2.78 11.63 19.42
CA ILE A 137 2.68 11.03 18.06
C ILE A 137 1.58 11.75 17.31
N LEU A 138 1.84 12.11 16.04
CA LEU A 138 0.85 12.65 15.13
C LEU A 138 0.52 11.62 14.06
N ILE A 139 -0.78 11.33 13.90
CA ILE A 139 -1.36 10.50 12.83
C ILE A 139 -2.51 11.25 12.16
N GLU A 140 -3.03 10.75 11.02
CA GLU A 140 -4.31 11.23 10.51
C GLU A 140 -5.48 10.66 11.32
N SER A 141 -6.59 11.39 11.36
CA SER A 141 -7.85 10.84 11.86
C SER A 141 -8.36 9.75 10.89
N SER A 142 -9.10 8.80 11.41
CA SER A 142 -9.53 7.64 10.62
C SER A 142 -8.36 6.86 10.02
N ALA A 143 -7.18 6.86 10.69
CA ALA A 143 -6.11 5.94 10.39
C ALA A 143 -6.63 4.50 10.37
N PHE A 144 -5.97 3.63 9.60
CA PHE A 144 -6.37 2.23 9.61
C PHE A 144 -6.33 1.70 11.06
N PRO A 145 -7.38 0.99 11.52
CA PRO A 145 -7.50 0.63 12.95
C PRO A 145 -6.25 -0.03 13.54
N SER A 146 -5.55 -0.87 12.76
CA SER A 146 -4.32 -1.53 13.22
C SER A 146 -3.21 -0.55 13.56
N ASP A 147 -3.05 0.52 12.77
CA ASP A 147 -2.01 1.54 13.01
C ASP A 147 -2.32 2.35 14.25
N ARG A 148 -3.59 2.77 14.39
CA ARG A 148 -4.04 3.46 15.59
C ARG A 148 -3.85 2.60 16.84
N TYR A 149 -4.19 1.30 16.77
CA TYR A 149 -3.98 0.38 17.90
C TYR A 149 -2.50 0.21 18.21
N ALA A 150 -1.64 0.09 17.19
CA ALA A 150 -0.21 -0.01 17.38
C ALA A 150 0.36 1.25 18.06
N VAL A 151 -0.04 2.43 17.61
CA VAL A 151 0.37 3.71 18.20
C VAL A 151 -0.08 3.83 19.66
N VAL A 152 -1.36 3.57 19.94
CA VAL A 152 -1.90 3.63 21.32
C VAL A 152 -1.20 2.63 22.23
N SER A 153 -0.90 1.42 21.75
CA SER A 153 -0.19 0.43 22.53
C SER A 153 1.27 0.82 22.82
N GLN A 154 1.94 1.48 21.86
CA GLN A 154 3.29 2.00 22.07
C GLN A 154 3.31 3.15 23.09
N LEU A 155 2.36 4.07 23.03
CA LEU A 155 2.20 5.10 24.06
C LEU A 155 2.03 4.45 25.44
N GLY A 156 1.12 3.49 25.56
CA GLY A 156 0.90 2.76 26.82
C GLY A 156 2.14 2.01 27.31
N TYR A 157 2.91 1.40 26.40
CA TYR A 157 4.16 0.71 26.74
C TYR A 157 5.20 1.67 27.35
N HIS A 158 5.22 2.93 26.92
CA HIS A 158 6.07 3.99 27.47
C HIS A 158 5.44 4.72 28.68
N GLY A 159 4.30 4.27 29.19
CA GLY A 159 3.61 4.92 30.32
C GLY A 159 2.96 6.26 29.98
N LEU A 160 2.72 6.52 28.69
CA LEU A 160 2.13 7.76 28.20
C LEU A 160 0.63 7.60 27.96
N ASP A 161 -0.17 8.58 28.44
CA ASP A 161 -1.61 8.63 28.15
C ASP A 161 -1.87 9.06 26.70
N ALA A 162 -2.58 8.24 25.95
CA ALA A 162 -2.94 8.53 24.56
C ALA A 162 -3.80 9.80 24.45
N ALA A 163 -4.64 10.15 25.43
CA ALA A 163 -5.45 11.35 25.38
C ALA A 163 -4.61 12.65 25.37
N GLN A 164 -3.38 12.58 25.90
CA GLN A 164 -2.47 13.72 25.95
C GLN A 164 -1.38 13.67 24.88
N ASN A 165 -1.04 12.48 24.39
CA ASN A 165 0.14 12.27 23.56
C ASN A 165 -0.18 11.80 22.12
N LEU A 166 -1.46 11.51 21.79
CA LEU A 166 -1.89 11.20 20.43
C LEU A 166 -2.56 12.41 19.80
N ILE A 167 -2.06 12.84 18.64
CA ILE A 167 -2.66 13.89 17.81
C ILE A 167 -3.26 13.23 16.57
N GLU A 168 -4.58 13.30 16.44
CA GLU A 168 -5.32 12.81 15.29
C GLU A 168 -5.78 13.99 14.43
N MET A 169 -5.13 14.18 13.26
CA MET A 169 -5.45 15.27 12.33
C MET A 169 -6.78 15.05 11.64
N GLN A 170 -7.72 15.98 11.85
CA GLN A 170 -9.04 15.96 11.22
C GLN A 170 -9.04 16.77 9.93
N PRO A 171 -9.81 16.36 8.91
CA PRO A 171 -10.18 17.24 7.80
C PRO A 171 -10.91 18.50 8.32
N ARG A 172 -10.89 19.58 7.55
CA ARG A 172 -11.71 20.76 7.86
C ARG A 172 -13.20 20.43 7.87
N ALA A 173 -13.99 21.20 8.58
CA ALA A 173 -15.44 21.02 8.62
C ALA A 173 -16.03 21.01 7.20
N GLY A 174 -16.76 19.93 6.87
CA GLY A 174 -17.36 19.71 5.54
C GLY A 174 -16.40 19.07 4.52
N GLU A 175 -15.10 18.87 4.82
CA GLU A 175 -14.16 18.18 3.95
C GLU A 175 -14.00 16.71 4.37
N ARG A 176 -13.57 15.87 3.41
CA ARG A 176 -13.34 14.44 3.61
C ARG A 176 -11.86 14.08 3.62
N THR A 177 -11.00 14.98 3.18
CA THR A 177 -9.57 14.76 2.95
C THR A 177 -8.75 15.81 3.68
N LEU A 178 -7.51 15.47 4.00
CA LEU A 178 -6.58 16.36 4.68
C LEU A 178 -5.88 17.28 3.69
N ARG A 179 -5.62 18.50 4.09
CA ARG A 179 -4.80 19.44 3.32
C ARG A 179 -3.35 19.36 3.80
N THR A 180 -2.42 19.26 2.86
CA THR A 180 -0.97 19.26 3.17
C THR A 180 -0.55 20.45 4.01
N GLY A 181 -1.08 21.65 3.71
CA GLY A 181 -0.79 22.87 4.47
C GLY A 181 -1.22 22.81 5.94
N ASP A 182 -2.39 22.22 6.23
CA ASP A 182 -2.90 22.08 7.59
C ASP A 182 -2.06 21.09 8.42
N LEU A 183 -1.59 20.02 7.75
CA LEU A 183 -0.67 19.05 8.36
C LEU A 183 0.68 19.72 8.69
N ILE A 184 1.24 20.48 7.76
CA ILE A 184 2.51 21.22 7.98
C ILE A 184 2.36 22.19 9.14
N GLU A 185 1.30 23.01 9.13
CA GLU A 185 1.04 23.98 10.21
C GLU A 185 0.91 23.27 11.57
N ARG A 186 0.22 22.13 11.63
CA ARG A 186 0.11 21.36 12.86
C ARG A 186 1.44 20.80 13.32
N ILE A 187 2.24 20.23 12.42
CA ILE A 187 3.56 19.70 12.71
C ILE A 187 4.46 20.82 13.29
N GLU A 188 4.47 21.99 12.65
CA GLU A 188 5.29 23.13 13.09
C GLU A 188 4.82 23.69 14.44
N ARG A 189 3.51 23.78 14.66
CA ARG A 189 2.94 24.24 15.94
C ARG A 189 3.25 23.30 17.10
N GLU A 190 3.18 22.00 16.91
CA GLU A 190 3.54 21.03 17.97
C GLU A 190 5.06 20.94 18.18
N GLY A 191 5.84 21.18 17.12
CA GLY A 191 7.29 21.39 17.16
C GLY A 191 8.04 20.43 18.07
N SER A 192 8.62 20.96 19.15
CA SER A 192 9.43 20.18 20.11
C SER A 192 8.67 19.14 20.92
N HIS A 193 7.34 19.09 20.84
CA HIS A 193 6.54 18.08 21.53
C HIS A 193 6.35 16.78 20.69
N LEU A 194 6.60 16.83 19.39
CA LEU A 194 6.47 15.67 18.51
C LEU A 194 7.68 14.75 18.61
N ALA A 195 7.45 13.48 18.98
CA ALA A 195 8.43 12.42 18.92
C ALA A 195 8.35 11.66 17.57
N LEU A 196 7.14 11.46 17.06
CA LEU A 196 6.90 10.71 15.81
C LEU A 196 5.77 11.36 15.01
N VAL A 197 5.95 11.45 13.71
CA VAL A 197 4.87 11.67 12.72
C VAL A 197 4.72 10.40 11.91
N LEU A 198 3.55 9.74 11.99
CA LEU A 198 3.23 8.52 11.25
C LEU A 198 2.07 8.79 10.31
N LEU A 199 2.30 8.72 9.01
CA LEU A 199 1.33 9.05 7.98
C LEU A 199 1.21 7.94 6.93
N PRO A 200 0.01 7.74 6.35
CA PRO A 200 -0.14 6.84 5.21
C PRO A 200 0.38 7.49 3.93
N GLY A 201 0.92 6.67 3.01
CA GLY A 201 1.20 7.15 1.65
C GLY A 201 -0.08 7.42 0.86
N VAL A 202 -1.06 6.51 0.98
CA VAL A 202 -2.42 6.65 0.46
C VAL A 202 -3.40 6.25 1.55
N GLN A 203 -4.33 7.14 1.87
CA GLN A 203 -5.34 6.90 2.90
C GLN A 203 -6.35 5.84 2.45
N TYR A 204 -6.52 4.80 3.23
CA TYR A 204 -7.24 3.59 2.83
C TYR A 204 -8.74 3.80 2.54
N LEU A 205 -9.40 4.70 3.29
CA LEU A 205 -10.84 4.95 3.16
C LEU A 205 -11.14 5.91 2.01
N THR A 206 -10.41 7.03 1.94
CA THR A 206 -10.66 8.10 0.96
C THR A 206 -9.96 7.87 -0.39
N GLY A 207 -8.88 7.09 -0.42
CA GLY A 207 -8.01 6.97 -1.59
C GLY A 207 -7.11 8.19 -1.81
N GLN A 208 -7.09 9.16 -0.88
CA GLN A 208 -6.20 10.32 -0.96
C GLN A 208 -4.74 9.90 -0.86
N SER A 209 -3.93 10.31 -1.83
CA SER A 209 -2.48 10.28 -1.75
C SER A 209 -2.00 11.57 -1.09
N LEU A 210 -1.20 11.45 -0.02
CA LEU A 210 -0.61 12.60 0.64
C LEU A 210 0.63 13.07 -0.12
N ASP A 211 0.85 14.37 -0.17
CA ASP A 211 2.11 14.96 -0.64
C ASP A 211 3.16 14.82 0.47
N LEU A 212 3.89 13.68 0.45
CA LEU A 212 4.74 13.26 1.56
C LEU A 212 6.02 14.08 1.70
N GLU A 213 6.62 14.51 0.59
CA GLU A 213 7.92 15.18 0.63
C GLU A 213 7.93 16.43 1.52
N PRO A 214 7.01 17.42 1.36
CA PRO A 214 6.97 18.58 2.23
C PRO A 214 6.56 18.25 3.68
N LEU A 215 5.75 17.20 3.89
CA LEU A 215 5.36 16.73 5.22
C LEU A 215 6.54 16.14 5.99
N ILE A 216 7.32 15.28 5.34
CA ILE A 216 8.55 14.70 5.90
C ILE A 216 9.54 15.81 6.23
N ALA A 217 9.73 16.76 5.30
CA ALA A 217 10.63 17.91 5.53
C ALA A 217 10.19 18.75 6.73
N ALA A 218 8.90 19.02 6.91
CA ALA A 218 8.36 19.75 8.05
C ALA A 218 8.59 19.00 9.38
N ALA A 219 8.27 17.71 9.41
CA ALA A 219 8.47 16.87 10.60
C ALA A 219 9.96 16.79 11.02
N ARG A 220 10.84 16.66 10.05
CA ARG A 220 12.30 16.65 10.29
C ARG A 220 12.80 18.01 10.83
N ARG A 221 12.31 19.13 10.29
CA ARG A 221 12.63 20.47 10.85
C ARG A 221 12.14 20.60 12.28
N ALA A 222 10.99 20.01 12.61
CA ALA A 222 10.49 19.95 13.99
C ALA A 222 11.29 18.98 14.89
N GLY A 223 12.20 18.19 14.32
CA GLY A 223 13.01 17.20 15.03
C GLY A 223 12.24 15.93 15.41
N ALA A 224 11.09 15.67 14.80
CA ALA A 224 10.34 14.44 14.96
C ALA A 224 10.89 13.34 14.05
N ALA A 225 10.83 12.07 14.49
CA ALA A 225 10.99 10.93 13.61
C ALA A 225 9.80 10.84 12.65
N VAL A 226 10.01 10.27 11.46
CA VAL A 226 8.98 10.12 10.43
C VAL A 226 8.84 8.67 10.01
N GLY A 227 7.66 8.10 10.24
CA GLY A 227 7.26 6.79 9.75
C GLY A 227 6.15 6.88 8.69
N LEU A 228 6.16 5.96 7.74
CA LEU A 228 5.13 5.87 6.71
C LEU A 228 4.47 4.49 6.70
N ASP A 229 3.13 4.45 6.63
CA ASP A 229 2.39 3.26 6.20
C ASP A 229 2.15 3.34 4.69
N LEU A 230 2.78 2.45 3.94
CA LEU A 230 2.65 2.37 2.49
C LEU A 230 1.74 1.24 2.01
N ALA A 231 0.89 0.68 2.88
CA ALA A 231 0.00 -0.43 2.54
C ALA A 231 -0.86 -0.19 1.28
N HIS A 232 -1.24 1.08 1.04
CA HIS A 232 -2.01 1.49 -0.13
C HIS A 232 -1.18 2.29 -1.16
N ALA A 233 0.10 2.53 -0.91
CA ALA A 233 0.97 3.32 -1.80
C ALA A 233 1.92 2.46 -2.63
N ILE A 234 2.58 1.48 -2.01
CA ILE A 234 3.54 0.61 -2.71
C ILE A 234 2.84 -0.18 -3.84
N GLY A 235 3.40 -0.19 -5.03
CA GLY A 235 2.81 -0.82 -6.22
C GLY A 235 1.58 -0.08 -6.80
N ASN A 236 1.19 1.08 -6.23
CA ASN A 236 0.04 1.89 -6.64
C ASN A 236 0.43 3.30 -7.08
N THR A 237 1.26 3.97 -6.29
CA THR A 237 1.79 5.32 -6.60
C THR A 237 3.30 5.26 -6.75
N VAL A 238 3.87 6.28 -7.40
CA VAL A 238 5.33 6.40 -7.46
C VAL A 238 5.85 6.85 -6.09
N VAL A 239 6.71 6.05 -5.50
CA VAL A 239 7.33 6.29 -4.19
C VAL A 239 8.82 6.59 -4.40
N ARG A 240 9.41 7.46 -3.57
CA ARG A 240 10.82 7.87 -3.63
C ARG A 240 11.38 8.00 -2.21
N LEU A 241 11.43 6.86 -1.49
CA LEU A 241 11.75 6.88 -0.06
C LEU A 241 13.16 7.40 0.24
N HIS A 242 14.14 7.05 -0.59
CA HIS A 242 15.50 7.56 -0.42
C HIS A 242 15.54 9.09 -0.48
N ASP A 243 14.97 9.68 -1.55
CA ASP A 243 14.96 11.11 -1.76
C ASP A 243 14.10 11.86 -0.73
N TRP A 244 12.91 11.33 -0.41
CA TRP A 244 12.01 11.93 0.59
C TRP A 244 12.55 11.85 2.01
N ASN A 245 13.40 10.85 2.29
CA ASN A 245 14.18 10.75 3.51
C ASN A 245 13.32 10.65 4.82
N PRO A 246 12.27 9.79 4.89
CA PRO A 246 11.67 9.40 6.16
C PRO A 246 12.66 8.57 6.98
N ASP A 247 12.37 8.30 8.24
CA ASP A 247 13.20 7.40 9.06
C ASP A 247 12.93 5.93 8.71
N PHE A 248 11.65 5.59 8.53
CA PHE A 248 11.21 4.25 8.15
C PHE A 248 9.92 4.27 7.35
N ALA A 249 9.65 3.18 6.65
CA ALA A 249 8.35 2.88 6.07
C ALA A 249 8.03 1.39 6.18
N VAL A 250 6.73 1.04 6.23
CA VAL A 250 6.26 -0.35 6.30
C VAL A 250 5.11 -0.57 5.33
N TRP A 251 4.97 -1.80 4.81
CA TRP A 251 3.86 -2.16 3.93
C TRP A 251 3.50 -3.64 4.01
N CYS A 252 2.30 -3.97 3.55
CA CYS A 252 1.89 -5.33 3.25
C CYS A 252 2.01 -5.61 1.74
N SER A 253 2.34 -6.85 1.36
CA SER A 253 2.55 -7.20 -0.05
C SER A 253 1.33 -7.88 -0.70
N TYR A 254 0.31 -8.25 0.07
CA TYR A 254 -0.86 -8.96 -0.46
C TYR A 254 -1.88 -8.09 -1.19
N LYS A 255 -1.78 -6.75 -1.08
CA LYS A 255 -2.67 -5.80 -1.76
C LYS A 255 -2.18 -5.56 -3.19
N TYR A 256 -1.71 -4.34 -3.46
CA TYR A 256 -1.27 -3.91 -4.80
C TYR A 256 -0.07 -4.71 -5.33
N LEU A 257 0.76 -5.28 -4.45
CA LEU A 257 1.87 -6.15 -4.86
C LEU A 257 1.45 -7.59 -5.15
N ASN A 258 0.16 -7.95 -5.09
CA ASN A 258 -0.41 -9.23 -5.53
C ASN A 258 0.28 -10.49 -4.98
N ALA A 259 0.92 -10.40 -3.80
CA ALA A 259 1.70 -11.50 -3.25
C ALA A 259 0.87 -12.60 -2.54
N GLY A 260 -0.47 -12.44 -2.56
CA GLY A 260 -1.40 -13.45 -2.03
C GLY A 260 -1.65 -13.35 -0.52
N PRO A 261 -2.63 -14.13 -0.02
CA PRO A 261 -3.01 -14.12 1.38
C PRO A 261 -1.87 -14.61 2.27
N GLY A 262 -1.60 -13.90 3.37
CA GLY A 262 -0.52 -14.24 4.30
C GLY A 262 0.89 -13.91 3.79
N ALA A 263 1.02 -13.12 2.71
CA ALA A 263 2.31 -12.70 2.18
C ALA A 263 3.15 -11.94 3.20
N VAL A 264 4.47 -12.09 3.07
CA VAL A 264 5.46 -11.34 3.83
C VAL A 264 5.26 -9.83 3.65
N GLY A 265 5.46 -9.04 4.70
CA GLY A 265 5.50 -7.59 4.62
C GLY A 265 6.85 -7.06 4.12
N GLY A 266 6.91 -5.76 3.87
CA GLY A 266 8.16 -5.08 3.60
C GLY A 266 8.42 -3.96 4.60
N CYS A 267 9.69 -3.62 4.72
CA CYS A 267 10.17 -2.55 5.59
C CYS A 267 11.28 -1.77 4.89
N PHE A 268 11.28 -0.47 5.10
CA PHE A 268 12.34 0.44 4.70
C PHE A 268 12.92 1.11 5.94
N VAL A 269 14.23 1.22 5.98
CA VAL A 269 14.97 2.04 6.95
C VAL A 269 16.00 2.84 6.18
N HIS A 270 15.94 4.17 6.29
CA HIS A 270 16.83 5.05 5.56
C HIS A 270 18.31 4.79 5.87
N GLU A 271 19.19 4.87 4.87
CA GLU A 271 20.62 4.54 4.97
C GLU A 271 21.35 5.29 6.11
N ARG A 272 20.93 6.54 6.45
CA ARG A 272 21.49 7.30 7.55
C ARG A 272 21.42 6.58 8.91
N HIS A 273 20.51 5.59 9.02
CA HIS A 273 20.36 4.75 10.21
C HIS A 273 21.02 3.38 10.05
N GLY A 274 21.37 3.01 8.82
CA GLY A 274 21.90 1.67 8.50
C GLY A 274 23.13 1.26 9.27
N ARG A 275 23.96 2.23 9.68
CA ARG A 275 25.17 2.03 10.50
C ARG A 275 25.03 2.56 11.92
N ASN A 276 23.84 2.98 12.32
CA ASN A 276 23.61 3.42 13.71
C ASN A 276 23.30 2.21 14.61
N PHE A 277 24.32 1.49 15.01
CA PHE A 277 24.19 0.32 15.87
C PHE A 277 23.80 0.65 17.32
N LYS A 278 23.84 1.92 17.70
CA LYS A 278 23.36 2.39 19.02
C LYS A 278 21.83 2.62 19.04
N LEU A 279 21.19 2.65 17.87
CA LEU A 279 19.74 2.80 17.79
C LEU A 279 19.07 1.56 18.37
N PRO A 280 18.23 1.69 19.41
CA PRO A 280 17.58 0.53 20.02
C PRO A 280 16.75 -0.26 19.01
N ARG A 281 16.84 -1.56 19.10
CA ARG A 281 16.04 -2.50 18.30
C ARG A 281 15.83 -3.79 19.06
N PHE A 282 14.74 -4.49 18.76
CA PHE A 282 14.63 -5.86 19.21
C PHE A 282 15.57 -6.74 18.37
N ALA A 283 16.49 -7.41 19.05
CA ALA A 283 17.49 -8.25 18.40
C ALA A 283 16.93 -9.64 18.07
N GLY A 284 17.35 -10.16 16.94
CA GLY A 284 17.09 -11.52 16.54
C GLY A 284 18.24 -12.06 15.69
N TRP A 285 18.43 -13.34 15.68
CA TRP A 285 19.61 -13.97 15.07
C TRP A 285 19.73 -13.70 13.57
N TRP A 286 18.60 -13.40 12.87
CA TRP A 286 18.65 -13.14 11.44
C TRP A 286 19.16 -11.74 11.08
N GLY A 287 19.01 -10.79 12.00
CA GLY A 287 19.62 -9.46 11.90
C GLY A 287 21.08 -9.40 12.33
N HIS A 288 21.62 -10.49 12.88
CA HIS A 288 23.04 -10.60 13.26
C HIS A 288 23.93 -10.78 12.03
N ASN A 289 25.18 -10.36 12.15
CA ASN A 289 26.20 -10.44 11.10
C ASN A 289 26.24 -11.83 10.44
N LYS A 290 26.25 -11.85 9.11
CA LYS A 290 26.15 -13.07 8.32
C LYS A 290 27.37 -13.99 8.49
N ALA A 291 28.57 -13.42 8.77
CA ALA A 291 29.81 -14.16 8.84
C ALA A 291 29.88 -15.07 10.08
N ASP A 292 29.29 -14.63 11.17
CA ASP A 292 29.38 -15.29 12.48
C ASP A 292 28.00 -15.66 13.07
N ARG A 293 26.93 -15.45 12.33
CA ARG A 293 25.54 -15.81 12.73
C ARG A 293 25.40 -17.23 13.28
N PHE A 294 26.16 -18.18 12.75
CA PHE A 294 26.17 -19.60 13.17
C PHE A 294 27.23 -19.91 14.22
N LEU A 295 28.06 -18.93 14.60
CA LEU A 295 28.97 -19.03 15.73
C LEU A 295 28.24 -18.52 16.97
N TYR A 296 28.46 -19.17 18.11
CA TYR A 296 27.86 -18.71 19.34
C TYR A 296 28.61 -17.45 19.82
N ASP A 297 28.01 -16.24 19.55
CA ASP A 297 28.47 -14.98 20.12
C ASP A 297 27.34 -14.43 21.04
N PRO A 298 27.65 -14.15 22.32
CA PRO A 298 26.67 -13.56 23.23
C PRO A 298 26.33 -12.08 22.89
N ASN A 299 27.12 -11.43 22.04
CA ASN A 299 26.93 -10.04 21.64
C ASN A 299 26.19 -9.98 20.30
N PHE A 300 25.18 -9.13 20.22
CA PHE A 300 24.47 -8.88 18.98
C PHE A 300 25.23 -7.85 18.14
N ASP A 301 25.75 -8.30 16.98
CA ASP A 301 26.37 -7.45 15.96
C ASP A 301 25.41 -7.36 14.75
N PRO A 302 24.64 -6.25 14.58
CA PRO A 302 23.64 -6.18 13.54
C PRO A 302 24.24 -5.99 12.14
N ILE A 303 23.60 -6.59 11.14
CA ILE A 303 23.85 -6.32 9.72
C ILE A 303 23.61 -4.84 9.44
N GLU A 304 24.42 -4.22 8.57
CA GLU A 304 24.18 -2.87 8.06
C GLU A 304 22.88 -2.80 7.24
N GLY A 305 22.22 -1.64 7.27
CA GLY A 305 20.98 -1.38 6.54
C GLY A 305 19.75 -2.00 7.18
N ALA A 306 18.66 -2.05 6.42
CA ALA A 306 17.35 -2.52 6.88
C ALA A 306 17.35 -3.99 7.34
N GLN A 307 18.24 -4.80 6.79
CA GLN A 307 18.38 -6.22 7.18
C GLN A 307 18.73 -6.39 8.66
N GLY A 308 19.39 -5.43 9.28
CA GLY A 308 19.72 -5.45 10.71
C GLY A 308 18.52 -5.36 11.66
N TRP A 309 17.30 -5.18 11.14
CA TRP A 309 16.04 -5.22 11.89
C TRP A 309 15.30 -6.56 11.80
N GLN A 310 15.84 -7.52 11.04
CA GLN A 310 15.27 -8.86 10.99
C GLN A 310 15.42 -9.57 12.32
N ILE A 311 14.38 -10.27 12.76
CA ILE A 311 14.41 -11.06 14.00
C ILE A 311 14.62 -12.54 13.68
N SER A 312 13.79 -13.08 12.80
CA SER A 312 13.81 -14.49 12.40
C SER A 312 14.12 -14.62 10.92
N ASN A 313 14.45 -15.84 10.50
CA ASN A 313 14.65 -16.17 9.09
C ASN A 313 13.44 -15.80 8.23
N SER A 314 13.72 -15.59 6.95
CA SER A 314 12.70 -15.27 5.95
C SER A 314 11.63 -16.38 5.88
N PRO A 315 10.35 -16.02 5.83
CA PRO A 315 9.27 -16.97 5.64
C PRO A 315 9.18 -17.38 4.16
N ILE A 316 9.91 -18.41 3.74
CA ILE A 316 10.14 -18.80 2.35
C ILE A 316 8.84 -18.90 1.54
N LEU A 317 7.88 -19.73 2.01
CA LEU A 317 6.65 -20.01 1.27
C LEU A 317 5.73 -18.78 1.12
N SER A 318 5.79 -17.81 2.03
CA SER A 318 5.03 -16.56 1.89
C SER A 318 5.78 -15.47 1.13
N THR A 319 7.08 -15.66 0.89
CA THR A 319 7.92 -14.76 0.08
C THR A 319 7.92 -15.17 -1.40
N ALA A 320 7.82 -16.47 -1.71
CA ALA A 320 7.84 -16.97 -3.08
C ALA A 320 6.78 -16.29 -4.00
N PRO A 321 5.50 -16.13 -3.62
CA PRO A 321 4.52 -15.42 -4.45
C PRO A 321 4.84 -13.92 -4.63
N LEU A 322 5.52 -13.30 -3.65
CA LEU A 322 6.00 -11.93 -3.80
C LEU A 322 7.02 -11.84 -4.93
N LEU A 323 7.99 -12.76 -4.99
CA LEU A 323 8.99 -12.79 -6.06
C LEU A 323 8.32 -12.90 -7.44
N ALA A 324 7.31 -13.78 -7.57
CA ALA A 324 6.52 -13.93 -8.80
C ALA A 324 5.86 -12.62 -9.25
N SER A 325 5.30 -11.88 -8.31
CA SER A 325 4.68 -10.59 -8.61
C SER A 325 5.71 -9.50 -8.93
N LEU A 326 6.83 -9.46 -8.22
CA LEU A 326 7.89 -8.48 -8.45
C LEU A 326 8.48 -8.59 -9.86
N GLU A 327 8.61 -9.80 -10.42
CA GLU A 327 9.02 -10.01 -11.82
C GLU A 327 8.04 -9.34 -12.81
N ILE A 328 6.73 -9.36 -12.53
CA ILE A 328 5.72 -8.67 -13.35
C ILE A 328 5.89 -7.16 -13.23
N PHE A 329 6.06 -6.62 -12.01
CA PHE A 329 6.28 -5.20 -11.78
C PHE A 329 7.53 -4.68 -12.47
N SER A 330 8.64 -5.40 -12.41
CA SER A 330 9.91 -5.02 -13.07
C SER A 330 9.76 -4.94 -14.59
N ARG A 331 8.95 -5.81 -15.20
CA ARG A 331 8.67 -5.77 -16.66
C ARG A 331 7.68 -4.66 -17.04
N ALA A 332 6.67 -4.40 -16.20
CA ALA A 332 5.67 -3.38 -16.48
C ALA A 332 6.20 -1.96 -16.23
N GLY A 333 6.98 -1.78 -15.18
CA GLY A 333 7.54 -0.51 -14.73
C GLY A 333 6.50 0.44 -14.09
N MET A 334 6.80 0.95 -12.90
CA MET A 334 5.88 1.84 -12.16
C MET A 334 5.44 3.10 -12.93
N PRO A 335 6.28 3.76 -13.76
CA PRO A 335 5.83 4.92 -14.53
C PRO A 335 4.72 4.58 -15.53
N ALA A 336 4.80 3.43 -16.22
CA ALA A 336 3.77 2.97 -17.15
C ALA A 336 2.48 2.57 -16.42
N LEU A 337 2.61 1.83 -15.32
CA LEU A 337 1.49 1.48 -14.44
C LEU A 337 0.78 2.73 -13.92
N ARG A 338 1.53 3.74 -13.47
CA ARG A 338 0.96 4.99 -12.99
C ARG A 338 0.22 5.75 -14.08
N LYS A 339 0.77 5.82 -15.28
CA LYS A 339 0.11 6.45 -16.45
C LYS A 339 -1.24 5.79 -16.74
N LYS A 340 -1.29 4.45 -16.79
CA LYS A 340 -2.56 3.71 -16.99
C LYS A 340 -3.52 3.89 -15.81
N SER A 341 -3.04 3.89 -14.57
CA SER A 341 -3.84 4.13 -13.36
C SER A 341 -4.56 5.49 -13.42
N ILE A 342 -3.87 6.55 -13.82
CA ILE A 342 -4.44 7.89 -14.00
C ILE A 342 -5.54 7.85 -15.07
N ALA A 343 -5.30 7.20 -16.19
CA ALA A 343 -6.28 7.10 -17.27
C ALA A 343 -7.53 6.31 -16.85
N LEU A 344 -7.35 5.13 -16.23
CA LEU A 344 -8.47 4.30 -15.75
C LEU A 344 -9.31 5.00 -14.69
N THR A 345 -8.67 5.65 -13.70
CA THR A 345 -9.41 6.38 -12.64
C THR A 345 -10.07 7.65 -13.16
N GLY A 346 -9.46 8.34 -14.11
CA GLY A 346 -10.06 9.47 -14.81
C GLY A 346 -11.31 9.04 -15.58
N TYR A 347 -11.24 7.91 -16.29
CA TYR A 347 -12.37 7.32 -17.01
C TYR A 347 -13.49 6.90 -16.06
N LEU A 348 -13.17 6.21 -14.96
CA LEU A 348 -14.13 5.83 -13.93
C LEU A 348 -14.82 7.06 -13.32
N GLN A 349 -14.07 8.10 -12.96
CA GLN A 349 -14.62 9.35 -12.43
C GLN A 349 -15.61 9.98 -13.38
N GLN A 350 -15.24 10.19 -14.64
CA GLN A 350 -16.08 10.85 -15.61
C GLN A 350 -17.36 10.06 -15.94
N LEU A 351 -17.27 8.71 -16.00
CA LEU A 351 -18.44 7.86 -16.15
C LEU A 351 -19.42 8.02 -14.97
N ILE A 352 -18.93 8.08 -13.74
CA ILE A 352 -19.75 8.28 -12.54
C ILE A 352 -20.40 9.66 -12.55
N GLU A 353 -19.62 10.71 -12.79
CA GLU A 353 -20.11 12.10 -12.81
C GLU A 353 -21.22 12.31 -13.85
N GLN A 354 -21.11 11.67 -15.02
CA GLN A 354 -22.09 11.85 -16.09
C GLN A 354 -23.30 10.92 -16.00
N ARG A 355 -23.12 9.69 -15.50
CA ARG A 355 -24.19 8.68 -15.48
C ARG A 355 -24.96 8.61 -14.16
N LEU A 356 -24.33 9.06 -13.06
CA LEU A 356 -24.82 8.91 -11.70
C LEU A 356 -24.88 10.25 -10.93
N PRO A 357 -25.24 11.38 -11.57
CA PRO A 357 -25.27 12.66 -10.90
C PRO A 357 -26.26 12.64 -9.72
N GLY A 358 -25.79 13.07 -8.54
CA GLY A 358 -26.60 13.11 -7.31
C GLY A 358 -26.87 11.75 -6.67
N LEU A 359 -26.50 10.63 -7.30
CA LEU A 359 -26.65 9.27 -6.75
C LEU A 359 -25.38 8.78 -6.07
N VAL A 360 -24.23 9.28 -6.50
CA VAL A 360 -22.89 8.90 -6.00
C VAL A 360 -22.07 10.16 -5.77
N GLU A 361 -21.45 10.27 -4.60
CA GLU A 361 -20.43 11.27 -4.28
C GLU A 361 -19.06 10.60 -4.33
N ILE A 362 -18.13 11.14 -5.12
CA ILE A 362 -16.73 10.65 -5.13
C ILE A 362 -15.99 11.34 -3.99
N ILE A 363 -15.56 10.56 -2.99
CA ILE A 363 -14.82 11.06 -1.82
C ILE A 363 -13.34 11.32 -2.18
N THR A 364 -12.78 10.48 -3.05
CA THR A 364 -11.38 10.56 -3.48
C THR A 364 -11.14 11.87 -4.22
N PRO A 365 -10.00 12.56 -3.98
CA PRO A 365 -9.65 13.77 -4.71
C PRO A 365 -9.69 13.58 -6.22
N SER A 366 -10.21 14.59 -6.93
CA SER A 366 -10.31 14.57 -8.41
C SER A 366 -8.94 14.73 -9.09
N ALA A 367 -8.01 15.45 -8.46
CA ALA A 367 -6.67 15.67 -8.98
C ALA A 367 -5.86 14.36 -9.01
N PRO A 368 -5.33 13.95 -10.18
CA PRO A 368 -4.64 12.67 -10.32
C PRO A 368 -3.45 12.49 -9.39
N GLU A 369 -2.71 13.57 -9.10
CA GLU A 369 -1.55 13.56 -8.21
C GLU A 369 -1.92 13.31 -6.74
N LEU A 370 -3.17 13.59 -6.37
CA LEU A 370 -3.68 13.41 -5.00
C LEU A 370 -4.42 12.07 -4.80
N ARG A 371 -4.26 11.11 -5.70
CA ARG A 371 -4.89 9.78 -5.58
C ARG A 371 -4.06 8.67 -6.23
N GLY A 372 -4.28 7.44 -5.78
CA GLY A 372 -3.85 6.22 -6.47
C GLY A 372 -4.90 5.71 -7.46
N CYS A 373 -4.98 4.39 -7.66
CA CYS A 373 -5.98 3.78 -8.53
C CYS A 373 -7.33 3.51 -7.85
N GLN A 374 -7.50 3.79 -6.56
CA GLN A 374 -8.77 3.64 -5.85
C GLN A 374 -9.63 4.90 -6.00
N LEU A 375 -10.93 4.71 -6.33
CA LEU A 375 -11.98 5.71 -6.06
C LEU A 375 -12.91 5.20 -4.97
N SER A 376 -13.16 6.05 -3.98
CA SER A 376 -14.11 5.81 -2.89
C SER A 376 -15.40 6.56 -3.18
N LEU A 377 -16.48 5.81 -3.28
CA LEU A 377 -17.77 6.22 -3.76
C LEU A 377 -18.77 6.15 -2.63
N ARG A 378 -19.26 7.30 -2.17
CA ARG A 378 -20.36 7.34 -1.22
C ARG A 378 -21.68 7.22 -1.98
N ILE A 379 -22.46 6.24 -1.62
CA ILE A 379 -23.79 6.02 -2.20
C ILE A 379 -24.77 6.96 -1.50
N ALA A 380 -25.36 7.92 -2.25
CA ALA A 380 -26.26 8.93 -1.72
C ALA A 380 -27.68 8.35 -1.47
N ARG A 381 -27.75 7.32 -0.63
CA ARG A 381 -28.96 6.59 -0.23
C ARG A 381 -28.91 6.29 1.28
N PRO A 382 -30.05 6.00 1.94
CA PRO A 382 -30.05 5.46 3.30
C PRO A 382 -29.18 4.20 3.38
N ALA A 383 -28.44 3.99 4.49
CA ALA A 383 -27.43 2.93 4.64
C ALA A 383 -27.92 1.55 4.18
N ALA A 384 -29.14 1.14 4.57
CA ALA A 384 -29.71 -0.14 4.14
C ALA A 384 -29.92 -0.25 2.62
N ALA A 385 -30.24 0.84 1.93
CA ALA A 385 -30.37 0.85 0.47
C ALA A 385 -29.01 0.87 -0.21
N ALA A 386 -28.04 1.59 0.35
CA ALA A 386 -26.66 1.60 -0.13
C ALA A 386 -26.04 0.18 -0.01
N LYS A 387 -26.29 -0.53 1.09
CA LYS A 387 -25.85 -1.89 1.29
C LYS A 387 -26.48 -2.85 0.29
N ARG A 388 -27.79 -2.77 0.03
CA ARG A 388 -28.44 -3.57 -1.03
C ARG A 388 -27.85 -3.31 -2.41
N CYS A 389 -27.49 -2.06 -2.74
CA CYS A 389 -26.80 -1.75 -3.99
C CYS A 389 -25.48 -2.51 -4.10
N GLN A 390 -24.67 -2.53 -3.03
CA GLN A 390 -23.42 -3.29 -2.99
C GLN A 390 -23.65 -4.80 -3.18
N GLU A 391 -24.68 -5.36 -2.53
CA GLU A 391 -25.06 -6.78 -2.68
C GLU A 391 -25.48 -7.10 -4.12
N GLN A 392 -26.25 -6.23 -4.76
CA GLN A 392 -26.64 -6.36 -6.16
C GLN A 392 -25.44 -6.29 -7.11
N LEU A 393 -24.46 -5.40 -6.84
CA LEU A 393 -23.22 -5.34 -7.59
C LEU A 393 -22.45 -6.66 -7.50
N THR A 394 -22.29 -7.20 -6.29
CA THR A 394 -21.61 -8.46 -6.05
C THR A 394 -22.31 -9.62 -6.78
N ALA A 395 -23.64 -9.69 -6.69
CA ALA A 395 -24.44 -10.71 -7.39
C ALA A 395 -24.34 -10.58 -8.92
N ALA A 396 -24.12 -9.36 -9.43
CA ALA A 396 -23.90 -9.11 -10.86
C ALA A 396 -22.44 -9.32 -11.31
N GLY A 397 -21.55 -9.79 -10.42
CA GLY A 397 -20.16 -10.11 -10.72
C GLY A 397 -19.20 -8.91 -10.65
N VAL A 398 -19.57 -7.81 -9.98
CA VAL A 398 -18.66 -6.69 -9.70
C VAL A 398 -18.18 -6.77 -8.26
N ILE A 399 -16.89 -7.02 -8.06
CA ILE A 399 -16.28 -7.12 -6.73
C ILE A 399 -15.50 -5.83 -6.44
N GLY A 400 -16.01 -5.05 -5.50
CA GLY A 400 -15.32 -3.94 -4.83
C GLY A 400 -15.18 -4.23 -3.35
N ASP A 401 -14.77 -3.23 -2.58
CA ASP A 401 -14.70 -3.30 -1.12
C ASP A 401 -15.74 -2.35 -0.51
N TRP A 402 -16.41 -2.80 0.53
CA TRP A 402 -17.45 -2.03 1.22
C TRP A 402 -16.95 -1.52 2.57
N ARG A 403 -17.23 -0.24 2.84
CA ARG A 403 -17.01 0.38 4.15
C ARG A 403 -18.30 0.97 4.67
N GLU A 404 -18.71 0.51 5.81
CA GLU A 404 -19.91 1.01 6.50
C GLU A 404 -19.79 2.53 6.77
N PRO A 405 -20.89 3.28 6.70
CA PRO A 405 -22.24 2.79 6.41
C PRO A 405 -22.63 2.80 4.90
N ASP A 406 -21.88 3.48 4.03
CA ASP A 406 -22.34 3.81 2.67
C ASP A 406 -21.23 3.97 1.62
N VAL A 407 -20.00 3.53 1.89
CA VAL A 407 -18.86 3.72 0.98
C VAL A 407 -18.50 2.44 0.23
N LEU A 408 -18.60 2.49 -1.10
CA LEU A 408 -18.07 1.48 -2.03
C LEU A 408 -16.70 1.94 -2.53
N ARG A 409 -15.68 1.12 -2.40
CA ARG A 409 -14.34 1.39 -2.95
C ARG A 409 -14.10 0.53 -4.18
N LEU A 410 -13.75 1.17 -5.29
CA LEU A 410 -13.37 0.51 -6.54
C LEU A 410 -11.95 0.90 -6.91
N ALA A 411 -11.09 -0.08 -7.15
CA ALA A 411 -9.71 0.13 -7.55
C ALA A 411 -9.43 -0.57 -8.89
N PRO A 412 -9.54 0.14 -10.03
CA PRO A 412 -9.11 -0.40 -11.31
C PRO A 412 -7.58 -0.51 -11.35
N ILE A 413 -7.08 -1.72 -11.12
CA ILE A 413 -5.65 -2.01 -11.06
C ILE A 413 -5.07 -2.07 -12.48
N PRO A 414 -4.03 -1.30 -12.80
CA PRO A 414 -3.50 -1.19 -14.15
C PRO A 414 -2.91 -2.50 -14.71
N LEU A 415 -2.49 -3.43 -13.84
CA LEU A 415 -1.96 -4.73 -14.28
C LEU A 415 -3.02 -5.65 -14.89
N TYR A 416 -4.31 -5.54 -14.47
CA TYR A 416 -5.30 -6.53 -14.88
C TYR A 416 -6.71 -6.00 -15.15
N ASN A 417 -6.99 -4.72 -14.88
CA ASN A 417 -8.25 -4.10 -15.28
C ASN A 417 -8.11 -3.35 -16.60
N SER A 418 -9.20 -3.36 -17.36
CA SER A 418 -9.37 -2.69 -18.64
C SER A 418 -10.36 -1.53 -18.55
N PHE A 419 -10.41 -0.66 -19.56
CA PHE A 419 -11.43 0.36 -19.70
C PHE A 419 -12.82 -0.25 -19.91
N ALA A 420 -12.91 -1.40 -20.60
CA ALA A 420 -14.14 -2.17 -20.74
C ALA A 420 -14.64 -2.68 -19.39
N ASP A 421 -13.77 -3.16 -18.49
CA ASP A 421 -14.14 -3.55 -17.13
C ASP A 421 -14.73 -2.37 -16.36
N VAL A 422 -14.10 -1.18 -16.44
CA VAL A 422 -14.57 0.05 -15.79
C VAL A 422 -15.93 0.47 -16.32
N PHE A 423 -16.11 0.45 -17.65
CA PHE A 423 -17.37 0.79 -18.28
C PHE A 423 -18.50 -0.14 -17.81
N ALA A 424 -18.27 -1.46 -17.86
CA ALA A 424 -19.24 -2.48 -17.46
C ALA A 424 -19.62 -2.36 -15.98
N ALA A 425 -18.64 -2.09 -15.09
CA ALA A 425 -18.90 -1.90 -13.67
C ALA A 425 -19.80 -0.68 -13.40
N VAL A 426 -19.55 0.45 -14.05
CA VAL A 426 -20.41 1.64 -13.90
C VAL A 426 -21.80 1.42 -14.49
N ASP A 427 -21.93 0.68 -15.58
CA ASP A 427 -23.23 0.33 -16.17
C ASP A 427 -24.06 -0.53 -15.21
N ILE A 428 -23.43 -1.53 -14.56
CA ILE A 428 -24.07 -2.35 -13.53
C ILE A 428 -24.45 -1.51 -12.30
N LEU A 429 -23.55 -0.63 -11.82
CA LEU A 429 -23.81 0.27 -10.71
C LEU A 429 -24.99 1.19 -11.01
N ALA A 430 -25.08 1.71 -12.23
CA ALA A 430 -26.18 2.57 -12.65
C ALA A 430 -27.53 1.84 -12.61
N ARG A 431 -27.58 0.56 -13.02
CA ARG A 431 -28.79 -0.26 -12.91
C ARG A 431 -29.16 -0.53 -11.45
N ALA A 432 -28.21 -0.91 -10.62
CA ALA A 432 -28.45 -1.21 -9.20
C ALA A 432 -28.94 0.03 -8.41
N LEU A 433 -28.51 1.24 -8.78
CA LEU A 433 -28.96 2.48 -8.15
C LEU A 433 -30.31 2.97 -8.62
N ARG A 434 -30.81 2.51 -9.78
CA ARG A 434 -32.11 2.89 -10.33
C ARG A 434 -33.22 1.88 -10.02
N ALA A 435 -32.84 0.67 -9.60
CA ALA A 435 -33.76 -0.37 -9.12
C ALA A 435 -34.21 -0.07 -7.68
#